data_c153fbac398fe441e7cc7b598aa8ba17
#
_entry.id   c153fbac398fe441e7cc7b598aa8ba17
#
_cell.length_a   1.000
_cell.length_b   1.000
_cell.length_c   1.000
_cell.angle_alpha   90.00
_cell.angle_beta   90.00
_cell.angle_gamma   90.00
#
_symmetry.space_group_name_H-M   'P 1'
#
loop_
_entity.id
_entity.type
_entity.pdbx_description
1 polymer ?
#
loop_
_entity_poly.entity_id
_entity_poly.type
_entity_poly.pdbx_seq_one_letter_code
_entity_poly.pdbx_strand_id
1 'polypeptide(L)'
;MKLVKVSFLFIALFFYSSSIAQNNYEFRAVWIATVDNIDWPSKSAVGNVEQQKKEFIAILDMHKQNGMNAVIVQIRPATDALYPSQYEPWSEWLTGKQGRPPIPYYDPLQFMIEETHKRGMEFHAWCNPYRAEFKIGLSTISPSHITKIHPEWFLIYGDKRYFDPGNKEAQLFVNTIIKDIVRNYAVDAIHFDDYFYPYRITGIEFPDSISYSKYGNGLNKEDWRRSNVDSIIVLLGKTIKAINPECKFGISPFGVWRNRNKDPDGSDTKAGQTNYDDLYADILLCLKKGWIDYVAPQLYWEFGHKAAPYEVLIDWWNNHTYGRHCYIGLGIYRAGTNDAWKDKTQLPRQITLLRSKANINGIIFFSSKSFNSNPNGWNDSLQQNYFKTQALIPPMSWLK
;
A
#
# COMPACT_ATOMS: atom_id res chain seq x y z
N MET A 1 -82.39 -4.43 36.69
CA MET A 1 -81.40 -3.67 35.93
C MET A 1 -80.04 -4.17 36.32
N LYS A 2 -79.44 -5.07 35.52
CA LYS A 2 -78.12 -5.66 35.80
C LYS A 2 -77.09 -4.88 34.97
N LEU A 3 -76.11 -4.21 35.65
CA LEU A 3 -74.98 -3.56 34.99
C LEU A 3 -73.98 -4.64 34.57
N VAL A 4 -73.66 -4.69 33.28
CA VAL A 4 -72.56 -5.48 32.71
C VAL A 4 -71.35 -4.61 32.75
N LYS A 5 -70.31 -5.02 33.53
CA LYS A 5 -68.96 -4.39 33.51
C LYS A 5 -68.15 -5.00 32.33
N VAL A 6 -67.89 -4.20 31.34
CA VAL A 6 -66.96 -4.56 30.24
C VAL A 6 -65.56 -4.16 30.68
N SER A 7 -64.69 -5.14 30.91
CA SER A 7 -63.29 -4.93 31.19
C SER A 7 -62.51 -4.91 29.83
N PHE A 8 -61.95 -3.76 29.47
CA PHE A 8 -61.02 -3.65 28.35
C PHE A 8 -59.64 -4.12 28.79
N LEU A 9 -59.19 -5.23 28.21
CA LEU A 9 -57.81 -5.73 28.35
C LEU A 9 -56.93 -5.06 27.30
N PHE A 10 -56.04 -4.12 27.72
CA PHE A 10 -55.03 -3.53 26.86
C PHE A 10 -53.87 -4.51 26.74
N ILE A 11 -53.75 -5.18 25.58
CA ILE A 11 -52.56 -5.95 25.21
C ILE A 11 -51.54 -4.99 24.62
N ALA A 12 -50.52 -4.62 25.41
CA ALA A 12 -49.35 -3.88 24.92
C ALA A 12 -48.45 -4.84 24.16
N LEU A 13 -48.48 -4.79 22.82
CA LEU A 13 -47.54 -5.46 21.94
C LEU A 13 -46.21 -4.72 21.99
N PHE A 14 -45.26 -5.24 22.75
CA PHE A 14 -43.86 -4.83 22.68
C PHE A 14 -43.24 -5.36 21.37
N PHE A 15 -43.13 -4.51 20.36
CA PHE A 15 -42.27 -4.80 19.20
C PHE A 15 -40.82 -4.72 19.65
N TYR A 16 -40.20 -5.86 19.90
CA TYR A 16 -38.74 -5.99 19.94
C TYR A 16 -38.24 -5.82 18.52
N SER A 17 -37.83 -4.62 18.13
CA SER A 17 -37.00 -4.42 16.97
C SER A 17 -35.61 -4.92 17.35
N SER A 18 -35.31 -6.17 17.01
CA SER A 18 -33.91 -6.65 16.96
C SER A 18 -33.21 -5.89 15.84
N SER A 19 -32.55 -4.80 16.20
CA SER A 19 -31.54 -4.16 15.33
C SER A 19 -30.44 -5.20 15.15
N ILE A 20 -30.49 -5.94 14.05
CA ILE A 20 -29.33 -6.71 13.60
C ILE A 20 -28.26 -5.66 13.32
N ALA A 21 -27.26 -5.55 14.19
CA ALA A 21 -26.11 -4.71 13.94
C ALA A 21 -25.45 -5.20 12.65
N GLN A 22 -25.69 -4.52 11.55
CA GLN A 22 -25.04 -4.82 10.29
C GLN A 22 -23.54 -4.62 10.51
N ASN A 23 -22.75 -5.69 10.40
CA ASN A 23 -21.31 -5.62 10.53
C ASN A 23 -20.77 -4.58 9.54
N ASN A 24 -20.14 -3.54 10.08
CA ASN A 24 -19.53 -2.50 9.28
C ASN A 24 -18.19 -3.01 8.76
N TYR A 25 -18.16 -3.56 7.55
CA TYR A 25 -16.93 -4.01 6.90
C TYR A 25 -16.31 -2.85 6.12
N GLU A 26 -15.13 -2.40 6.53
CA GLU A 26 -14.34 -1.39 5.84
C GLU A 26 -12.88 -1.57 6.21
N PHE A 27 -12.01 -1.75 5.24
CA PHE A 27 -10.57 -1.72 5.46
C PHE A 27 -10.13 -0.27 5.73
N ARG A 28 -9.47 -0.03 6.85
CA ARG A 28 -9.00 1.29 7.30
C ARG A 28 -7.54 1.20 7.67
N ALA A 29 -6.68 1.73 6.83
CA ALA A 29 -5.24 1.58 7.02
C ALA A 29 -4.46 2.87 6.80
N VAL A 30 -3.21 2.83 7.18
CA VAL A 30 -2.24 3.89 6.97
C VAL A 30 -0.92 3.30 6.49
N TRP A 31 -0.26 3.96 5.54
CA TRP A 31 1.12 3.67 5.20
C TRP A 31 2.09 4.26 6.22
N ILE A 32 3.10 3.47 6.58
CA ILE A 32 4.23 3.88 7.43
C ILE A 32 5.50 3.67 6.60
N ALA A 33 6.02 4.76 6.03
CA ALA A 33 7.20 4.75 5.19
C ALA A 33 8.47 4.86 6.03
N THR A 34 9.43 3.99 5.78
CA THR A 34 10.72 3.97 6.49
C THR A 34 11.86 4.57 5.68
N VAL A 35 11.75 4.58 4.36
CA VAL A 35 12.74 5.21 3.48
C VAL A 35 12.92 6.69 3.85
N ASP A 36 14.16 7.15 3.91
CA ASP A 36 14.53 8.52 4.32
C ASP A 36 13.90 8.93 5.67
N ASN A 37 13.53 7.96 6.51
CA ASN A 37 12.90 8.20 7.80
C ASN A 37 11.65 9.10 7.69
N ILE A 38 10.81 8.86 6.68
CA ILE A 38 9.61 9.67 6.44
C ILE A 38 8.67 9.59 7.62
N ASP A 39 8.26 8.38 8.03
CA ASP A 39 7.32 8.17 9.12
C ASP A 39 7.98 7.52 10.34
N TRP A 40 8.83 6.50 10.13
CA TRP A 40 9.50 5.73 11.20
C TRP A 40 10.78 5.07 10.70
N PRO A 41 11.81 4.92 11.59
CA PRO A 41 11.95 5.68 12.82
C PRO A 41 12.20 7.16 12.55
N SER A 42 11.96 8.03 13.52
CA SER A 42 12.36 9.44 13.37
C SER A 42 13.87 9.57 13.18
N LYS A 43 14.33 10.63 12.53
CA LYS A 43 15.79 10.86 12.33
C LYS A 43 16.56 10.90 13.64
N SER A 44 15.94 11.35 14.73
CA SER A 44 16.54 11.36 16.07
C SER A 44 16.57 9.99 16.75
N ALA A 45 15.76 9.05 16.31
CA ALA A 45 15.71 7.68 16.84
C ALA A 45 16.59 6.68 16.08
N VAL A 46 17.23 7.13 14.99
CA VAL A 46 18.16 6.27 14.23
C VAL A 46 19.25 5.72 15.14
N GLY A 47 19.38 4.39 15.20
CA GLY A 47 20.34 3.71 16.08
C GLY A 47 19.93 3.62 17.56
N ASN A 48 18.79 4.19 17.98
CA ASN A 48 18.29 4.13 19.34
C ASN A 48 17.09 3.17 19.43
N VAL A 49 17.35 1.92 19.81
CA VAL A 49 16.35 0.84 19.84
C VAL A 49 15.15 1.15 20.73
N GLU A 50 15.37 1.67 21.93
CA GLU A 50 14.27 1.96 22.85
C GLU A 50 13.38 3.09 22.34
N GLN A 51 13.97 4.11 21.73
CA GLN A 51 13.20 5.19 21.13
C GLN A 51 12.43 4.70 19.90
N GLN A 52 13.02 3.85 19.06
CA GLN A 52 12.35 3.23 17.91
C GLN A 52 11.11 2.46 18.32
N LYS A 53 11.24 1.59 19.33
CA LYS A 53 10.11 0.82 19.87
C LYS A 53 9.01 1.73 20.42
N LYS A 54 9.40 2.73 21.22
CA LYS A 54 8.46 3.70 21.81
C LYS A 54 7.70 4.47 20.71
N GLU A 55 8.39 4.94 19.68
CA GLU A 55 7.76 5.64 18.56
C GLU A 55 6.79 4.75 17.80
N PHE A 56 7.15 3.51 17.50
CA PHE A 56 6.28 2.59 16.78
C PHE A 56 5.00 2.26 17.57
N ILE A 57 5.14 2.01 18.88
CA ILE A 57 4.00 1.82 19.80
C ILE A 57 3.08 3.06 19.75
N ALA A 58 3.63 4.26 19.86
CA ALA A 58 2.84 5.49 19.83
C ALA A 58 2.10 5.69 18.50
N ILE A 59 2.73 5.33 17.38
CA ILE A 59 2.10 5.33 16.04
C ILE A 59 0.91 4.37 16.02
N LEU A 60 1.08 3.15 16.51
CA LEU A 60 0.01 2.15 16.54
C LEU A 60 -1.14 2.58 17.44
N ASP A 61 -0.86 3.12 18.64
CA ASP A 61 -1.87 3.60 19.58
C ASP A 61 -2.69 4.75 18.98
N MET A 62 -2.03 5.71 18.33
CA MET A 62 -2.70 6.81 17.62
C MET A 62 -3.63 6.27 16.53
N HIS A 63 -3.16 5.34 15.69
CA HIS A 63 -3.96 4.83 14.59
C HIS A 63 -5.07 3.89 15.07
N LYS A 64 -4.87 3.14 16.14
CA LYS A 64 -5.96 2.38 16.79
C LYS A 64 -7.04 3.32 17.33
N GLN A 65 -6.63 4.42 17.98
CA GLN A 65 -7.56 5.46 18.45
C GLN A 65 -8.28 6.14 17.28
N ASN A 66 -7.63 6.29 16.13
CA ASN A 66 -8.23 6.78 14.89
C ASN A 66 -9.19 5.80 14.22
N GLY A 67 -9.42 4.61 14.79
CA GLY A 67 -10.32 3.60 14.24
C GLY A 67 -9.76 2.80 13.06
N MET A 68 -8.42 2.79 12.88
CA MET A 68 -7.75 1.95 11.90
C MET A 68 -7.77 0.48 12.34
N ASN A 69 -7.80 -0.43 11.36
CA ASN A 69 -7.76 -1.87 11.57
C ASN A 69 -6.59 -2.56 10.86
N ALA A 70 -5.74 -1.79 10.18
CA ALA A 70 -4.50 -2.28 9.57
C ALA A 70 -3.43 -1.19 9.49
N VAL A 71 -2.15 -1.61 9.39
CA VAL A 71 -1.01 -0.77 9.02
C VAL A 71 -0.25 -1.41 7.87
N ILE A 72 0.28 -0.57 6.97
CA ILE A 72 1.10 -1.01 5.84
C ILE A 72 2.50 -0.43 6.04
N VAL A 73 3.43 -1.25 6.52
CA VAL A 73 4.75 -0.81 6.98
C VAL A 73 5.83 -1.17 5.98
N GLN A 74 6.61 -0.18 5.55
CA GLN A 74 7.71 -0.40 4.62
C GLN A 74 8.87 -1.10 5.33
N ILE A 75 9.03 -2.41 5.09
CA ILE A 75 10.05 -3.25 5.70
C ILE A 75 11.27 -3.48 4.80
N ARG A 76 11.13 -3.21 3.50
CA ARG A 76 12.16 -3.34 2.48
C ARG A 76 12.17 -2.10 1.57
N PRO A 77 12.83 -1.00 2.00
CA PRO A 77 12.77 0.28 1.29
C PRO A 77 13.69 0.39 0.06
N ALA A 78 14.90 -0.21 0.09
CA ALA A 78 15.91 -0.03 -0.96
C ALA A 78 16.86 -1.24 -1.07
N THR A 79 16.31 -2.44 -1.27
CA THR A 79 17.07 -3.70 -1.33
C THR A 79 17.91 -3.91 -0.05
N ASP A 80 17.34 -3.49 1.04
CA ASP A 80 17.81 -3.63 2.40
C ASP A 80 16.63 -3.96 3.32
N ALA A 81 16.88 -4.48 4.52
CA ALA A 81 15.86 -5.06 5.35
C ALA A 81 15.77 -4.39 6.73
N LEU A 82 14.55 -4.24 7.25
CA LEU A 82 14.29 -3.90 8.65
C LEU A 82 14.06 -5.15 9.51
N TYR A 83 14.72 -6.25 9.15
CA TYR A 83 14.67 -7.54 9.86
C TYR A 83 15.97 -8.32 9.59
N PRO A 84 16.32 -9.34 10.39
CA PRO A 84 17.49 -10.18 10.15
C PRO A 84 17.29 -11.03 8.89
N SER A 85 17.75 -10.50 7.75
CA SER A 85 17.74 -11.19 6.47
C SER A 85 19.09 -11.89 6.19
N GLN A 86 19.03 -13.09 5.61
CA GLN A 86 20.23 -13.77 5.09
C GLN A 86 20.64 -13.30 3.69
N TYR A 87 19.78 -12.51 3.04
CA TYR A 87 19.93 -12.12 1.64
C TYR A 87 20.24 -10.64 1.45
N GLU A 88 19.73 -9.77 2.34
CA GLU A 88 19.84 -8.33 2.24
C GLU A 88 20.43 -7.74 3.52
N PRO A 89 21.26 -6.69 3.43
CA PRO A 89 21.83 -6.03 4.60
C PRO A 89 20.76 -5.29 5.41
N TRP A 90 21.03 -5.05 6.69
CA TRP A 90 20.25 -4.15 7.51
C TRP A 90 20.11 -2.77 6.88
N SER A 91 18.93 -2.20 6.92
CA SER A 91 18.65 -0.88 6.35
C SER A 91 19.39 0.24 7.10
N GLU A 92 19.95 1.18 6.33
CA GLU A 92 20.58 2.38 6.90
C GLU A 92 19.59 3.27 7.66
N TRP A 93 18.32 3.25 7.28
CA TRP A 93 17.27 4.04 7.93
C TRP A 93 17.00 3.61 9.37
N LEU A 94 17.37 2.38 9.72
CA LEU A 94 17.23 1.85 11.09
C LEU A 94 18.39 2.25 11.99
N THR A 95 19.63 2.17 11.49
CA THR A 95 20.84 2.26 12.33
C THR A 95 21.83 3.34 11.92
N GLY A 96 21.52 4.08 10.83
CA GLY A 96 22.38 5.13 10.27
C GLY A 96 23.49 4.61 9.36
N LYS A 97 23.62 3.27 9.23
CA LYS A 97 24.60 2.65 8.33
C LYS A 97 24.08 1.30 7.85
N GLN A 98 24.00 1.12 6.53
CA GLN A 98 23.55 -0.14 5.95
C GLN A 98 24.48 -1.31 6.34
N GLY A 99 23.86 -2.44 6.65
CA GLY A 99 24.55 -3.66 7.11
C GLY A 99 24.85 -3.70 8.62
N ARG A 100 24.60 -2.62 9.36
CA ARG A 100 24.75 -2.59 10.82
C ARG A 100 23.47 -3.07 11.51
N PRO A 101 23.52 -4.14 12.31
CA PRO A 101 22.36 -4.55 13.12
C PRO A 101 22.04 -3.53 14.23
N PRO A 102 20.81 -3.50 14.74
CA PRO A 102 20.47 -2.68 15.91
C PRO A 102 21.20 -3.15 17.16
N ILE A 103 21.57 -2.20 18.03
CA ILE A 103 22.25 -2.45 19.32
C ILE A 103 21.52 -1.67 20.42
N PRO A 104 20.95 -2.34 21.46
CA PRO A 104 20.88 -3.80 21.64
C PRO A 104 20.12 -4.49 20.52
N TYR A 105 20.46 -5.75 20.24
CA TYR A 105 19.84 -6.51 19.18
C TYR A 105 18.34 -6.74 19.44
N TYR A 106 17.53 -6.55 18.42
CA TYR A 106 16.14 -6.99 18.34
C TYR A 106 15.76 -7.24 16.88
N ASP A 107 14.67 -7.95 16.65
CA ASP A 107 14.06 -8.09 15.33
C ASP A 107 12.93 -7.05 15.19
N PRO A 108 13.14 -5.96 14.42
CA PRO A 108 12.14 -4.92 14.25
C PRO A 108 10.85 -5.43 13.63
N LEU A 109 10.93 -6.31 12.62
CA LEU A 109 9.75 -6.83 11.93
C LEU A 109 8.89 -7.69 12.84
N GLN A 110 9.51 -8.61 13.60
CA GLN A 110 8.80 -9.42 14.59
C GLN A 110 8.11 -8.54 15.63
N PHE A 111 8.84 -7.57 16.17
CA PHE A 111 8.31 -6.61 17.13
C PHE A 111 7.12 -5.81 16.57
N MET A 112 7.23 -5.31 15.34
CA MET A 112 6.17 -4.53 14.69
C MET A 112 4.91 -5.35 14.45
N ILE A 113 5.05 -6.60 14.02
CA ILE A 113 3.92 -7.52 13.82
C ILE A 113 3.23 -7.81 15.16
N GLU A 114 3.98 -8.19 16.20
CA GLU A 114 3.42 -8.50 17.51
C GLU A 114 2.66 -7.31 18.12
N GLU A 115 3.25 -6.11 18.09
CA GLU A 115 2.60 -4.91 18.62
C GLU A 115 1.36 -4.51 17.82
N THR A 116 1.34 -4.77 16.51
CA THR A 116 0.17 -4.54 15.66
C THR A 116 -0.95 -5.52 15.98
N HIS A 117 -0.65 -6.81 16.06
CA HIS A 117 -1.61 -7.87 16.38
C HIS A 117 -2.17 -7.74 17.80
N LYS A 118 -1.38 -7.34 18.80
CA LYS A 118 -1.86 -7.03 20.16
C LYS A 118 -2.98 -5.99 20.18
N ARG A 119 -3.04 -5.11 19.18
CA ARG A 119 -4.09 -4.09 19.00
C ARG A 119 -5.25 -4.55 18.13
N GLY A 120 -5.26 -5.79 17.68
CA GLY A 120 -6.26 -6.33 16.78
C GLY A 120 -6.27 -5.64 15.41
N MET A 121 -5.09 -5.30 14.89
CA MET A 121 -4.88 -4.73 13.57
C MET A 121 -4.07 -5.70 12.70
N GLU A 122 -4.30 -5.68 11.38
CA GLU A 122 -3.47 -6.42 10.43
C GLU A 122 -2.16 -5.67 10.14
N PHE A 123 -1.08 -6.46 9.93
CA PHE A 123 0.22 -5.98 9.52
C PHE A 123 0.50 -6.36 8.06
N HIS A 124 0.50 -5.38 7.16
CA HIS A 124 0.86 -5.56 5.75
C HIS A 124 2.31 -5.16 5.54
N ALA A 125 3.14 -6.12 5.12
CA ALA A 125 4.55 -5.92 4.86
C ALA A 125 4.76 -5.23 3.51
N TRP A 126 5.10 -3.94 3.51
CA TRP A 126 5.37 -3.20 2.29
C TRP A 126 6.82 -3.34 1.86
N CYS A 127 6.99 -3.85 0.64
CA CYS A 127 8.27 -4.02 -0.02
C CYS A 127 8.31 -3.15 -1.30
N ASN A 128 9.35 -2.34 -1.47
CA ASN A 128 9.62 -1.76 -2.77
C ASN A 128 10.21 -2.86 -3.66
N PRO A 129 9.67 -3.11 -4.89
CA PRO A 129 10.11 -4.27 -5.67
C PRO A 129 11.55 -4.16 -6.16
N TYR A 130 11.96 -3.01 -6.70
CA TYR A 130 13.17 -2.93 -7.51
C TYR A 130 14.13 -1.78 -7.18
N ARG A 131 13.80 -0.88 -6.26
CA ARG A 131 14.72 0.18 -5.87
C ARG A 131 15.88 -0.40 -5.06
N ALA A 132 17.11 -0.23 -5.56
CA ALA A 132 18.31 -0.74 -4.91
C ALA A 132 19.11 0.34 -4.20
N GLU A 133 19.08 1.58 -4.68
CA GLU A 133 19.74 2.70 -4.04
C GLU A 133 18.84 3.93 -4.15
N PHE A 134 18.45 4.48 -3.00
CA PHE A 134 17.49 5.58 -2.93
C PHE A 134 18.06 6.86 -3.55
N LYS A 135 19.34 7.13 -3.30
CA LYS A 135 20.05 8.24 -3.90
C LYS A 135 21.55 7.91 -4.00
N ILE A 136 22.04 7.84 -5.22
CA ILE A 136 23.43 7.49 -5.51
C ILE A 136 24.37 8.51 -4.87
N GLY A 137 25.37 8.02 -4.14
CA GLY A 137 26.38 8.83 -3.46
C GLY A 137 25.96 9.41 -2.11
N LEU A 138 24.69 9.21 -1.66
CA LEU A 138 24.25 9.59 -0.32
C LEU A 138 23.97 8.38 0.57
N SER A 139 23.45 7.29 0.00
CA SER A 139 23.22 6.05 0.73
C SER A 139 24.53 5.36 1.09
N THR A 140 24.59 4.81 2.31
CA THR A 140 25.72 3.98 2.73
C THR A 140 25.52 2.56 2.23
N ILE A 141 26.23 2.15 1.20
CA ILE A 141 26.08 0.80 0.62
C ILE A 141 27.01 -0.19 1.31
N SER A 142 26.43 -1.22 1.93
CA SER A 142 27.17 -2.32 2.55
C SER A 142 27.98 -3.12 1.52
N PRO A 143 29.17 -3.64 1.88
CA PRO A 143 29.90 -4.59 1.02
C PRO A 143 29.10 -5.85 0.67
N SER A 144 28.19 -6.27 1.54
CA SER A 144 27.30 -7.43 1.32
C SER A 144 26.03 -7.10 0.51
N HIS A 145 25.85 -5.84 0.10
CA HIS A 145 24.69 -5.45 -0.71
C HIS A 145 24.72 -6.10 -2.07
N ILE A 146 23.59 -6.58 -2.55
CA ILE A 146 23.49 -7.33 -3.82
C ILE A 146 24.02 -6.53 -5.03
N THR A 147 23.98 -5.20 -5.01
CA THR A 147 24.61 -4.35 -6.05
C THR A 147 26.12 -4.47 -6.12
N LYS A 148 26.78 -4.97 -5.07
CA LYS A 148 28.22 -5.26 -5.05
C LYS A 148 28.54 -6.67 -5.48
N ILE A 149 27.58 -7.59 -5.28
CA ILE A 149 27.73 -9.03 -5.59
C ILE A 149 27.37 -9.29 -7.06
N HIS A 150 26.25 -8.69 -7.51
CA HIS A 150 25.69 -8.82 -8.86
C HIS A 150 25.44 -7.44 -9.48
N PRO A 151 26.47 -6.63 -9.76
CA PRO A 151 26.29 -5.29 -10.32
C PRO A 151 25.59 -5.31 -11.69
N GLU A 152 25.69 -6.40 -12.44
CA GLU A 152 25.07 -6.62 -13.75
C GLU A 152 23.54 -6.75 -13.70
N TRP A 153 22.94 -6.91 -12.52
CA TRP A 153 21.48 -6.95 -12.34
C TRP A 153 20.86 -5.55 -12.25
N PHE A 154 21.67 -4.49 -12.26
CA PHE A 154 21.21 -3.15 -11.90
C PHE A 154 21.44 -2.14 -13.00
N LEU A 155 20.51 -1.18 -13.07
CA LEU A 155 20.53 -0.05 -13.98
C LEU A 155 20.50 1.26 -13.20
N ILE A 156 21.18 2.27 -13.69
CA ILE A 156 21.12 3.64 -13.15
C ILE A 156 20.12 4.43 -13.98
N TYR A 157 19.16 5.06 -13.31
CA TYR A 157 18.18 5.92 -13.93
C TYR A 157 17.94 7.16 -13.08
N GLY A 158 18.34 8.33 -13.61
CA GLY A 158 18.46 9.55 -12.82
C GLY A 158 19.51 9.43 -11.72
N ASP A 159 19.14 9.79 -10.52
CA ASP A 159 19.99 9.75 -9.33
C ASP A 159 19.83 8.45 -8.49
N LYS A 160 19.20 7.43 -9.07
CA LYS A 160 18.85 6.18 -8.38
C LYS A 160 19.37 4.95 -9.11
N ARG A 161 19.45 3.86 -8.36
CA ARG A 161 19.78 2.53 -8.90
C ARG A 161 18.59 1.59 -8.69
N TYR A 162 18.26 0.84 -9.73
CA TYR A 162 17.16 -0.10 -9.74
C TYR A 162 17.64 -1.46 -10.23
N PHE A 163 16.99 -2.54 -9.77
CA PHE A 163 17.08 -3.79 -10.52
C PHE A 163 16.60 -3.57 -11.96
N ASP A 164 17.18 -4.32 -12.87
CA ASP A 164 16.65 -4.45 -14.22
C ASP A 164 15.42 -5.38 -14.20
N PRO A 165 14.20 -4.89 -14.40
CA PRO A 165 13.00 -5.72 -14.37
C PRO A 165 12.98 -6.81 -15.44
N GLY A 166 13.77 -6.65 -16.51
CA GLY A 166 13.95 -7.65 -17.56
C GLY A 166 14.90 -8.78 -17.21
N ASN A 167 15.68 -8.63 -16.13
CA ASN A 167 16.63 -9.65 -15.69
C ASN A 167 15.89 -10.74 -14.85
N LYS A 168 15.90 -11.98 -15.37
CA LYS A 168 15.19 -13.11 -14.72
C LYS A 168 15.82 -13.53 -13.40
N GLU A 169 17.13 -13.42 -13.24
CA GLU A 169 17.84 -13.74 -11.99
C GLU A 169 17.49 -12.71 -10.91
N ALA A 170 17.38 -11.44 -11.27
CA ALA A 170 16.90 -10.38 -10.38
C ALA A 170 15.45 -10.64 -9.91
N GLN A 171 14.55 -11.07 -10.82
CA GLN A 171 13.18 -11.44 -10.46
C GLN A 171 13.16 -12.63 -9.47
N LEU A 172 13.99 -13.66 -9.69
CA LEU A 172 14.11 -14.82 -8.80
C LEU A 172 14.68 -14.43 -7.44
N PHE A 173 15.62 -13.50 -7.40
CA PHE A 173 16.16 -12.98 -6.15
C PHE A 173 15.09 -12.27 -5.33
N VAL A 174 14.33 -11.34 -5.93
CA VAL A 174 13.20 -10.67 -5.25
C VAL A 174 12.18 -11.69 -4.75
N ASN A 175 11.86 -12.72 -5.55
CA ASN A 175 10.97 -13.79 -5.12
C ASN A 175 11.51 -14.56 -3.91
N THR A 176 12.83 -14.77 -3.84
CA THR A 176 13.50 -15.42 -2.69
C THR A 176 13.33 -14.58 -1.42
N ILE A 177 13.45 -13.26 -1.51
CA ILE A 177 13.21 -12.36 -0.38
C ILE A 177 11.77 -12.46 0.14
N ILE A 178 10.78 -12.41 -0.76
CA ILE A 178 9.37 -12.53 -0.36
C ILE A 178 9.06 -13.90 0.23
N LYS A 179 9.63 -14.96 -0.34
CA LYS A 179 9.56 -16.30 0.20
C LYS A 179 10.09 -16.39 1.64
N ASP A 180 11.21 -15.73 1.92
CA ASP A 180 11.84 -15.68 3.25
C ASP A 180 10.92 -14.95 4.25
N ILE A 181 10.37 -13.79 3.88
CA ILE A 181 9.44 -13.03 4.73
C ILE A 181 8.21 -13.87 5.09
N VAL A 182 7.52 -14.42 4.10
CA VAL A 182 6.26 -15.16 4.34
C VAL A 182 6.47 -16.46 5.12
N ARG A 183 7.67 -17.06 5.07
CA ARG A 183 8.01 -18.26 5.84
C ARG A 183 8.30 -17.98 7.30
N ASN A 184 8.95 -16.86 7.58
CA ASN A 184 9.51 -16.60 8.89
C ASN A 184 8.67 -15.66 9.74
N TYR A 185 7.73 -14.92 9.13
CA TYR A 185 6.95 -13.89 9.82
C TYR A 185 5.44 -14.04 9.58
N ALA A 186 4.67 -13.80 10.63
CA ALA A 186 3.20 -13.85 10.60
C ALA A 186 2.60 -12.58 9.99
N VAL A 187 3.01 -12.22 8.78
CA VAL A 187 2.45 -11.08 8.06
C VAL A 187 1.07 -11.41 7.49
N ASP A 188 0.12 -10.49 7.60
CA ASP A 188 -1.24 -10.67 7.06
C ASP A 188 -1.28 -10.43 5.54
N ALA A 189 -0.34 -9.63 5.03
CA ALA A 189 -0.20 -9.38 3.60
C ALA A 189 1.23 -9.02 3.20
N ILE A 190 1.56 -9.32 1.94
CA ILE A 190 2.67 -8.69 1.21
C ILE A 190 2.06 -7.57 0.34
N HIS A 191 2.64 -6.39 0.44
CA HIS A 191 2.20 -5.19 -0.27
C HIS A 191 3.35 -4.59 -1.08
N PHE A 192 3.12 -4.35 -2.38
CA PHE A 192 4.07 -3.64 -3.24
C PHE A 192 3.53 -2.26 -3.60
N ASP A 193 4.45 -1.30 -3.77
CA ASP A 193 4.15 -0.01 -4.39
C ASP A 193 4.15 -0.09 -5.92
N ASP A 194 4.16 1.03 -6.61
CA ASP A 194 4.04 1.15 -8.07
C ASP A 194 5.38 1.17 -8.81
N TYR A 195 6.50 0.98 -8.12
CA TYR A 195 7.84 1.10 -8.69
C TYR A 195 8.38 -0.21 -9.31
N PHE A 196 7.58 -0.91 -10.12
CA PHE A 196 8.10 -2.02 -10.94
C PHE A 196 9.01 -1.52 -12.06
N TYR A 197 8.63 -0.47 -12.75
CA TYR A 197 9.52 0.44 -13.47
C TYR A 197 9.47 1.80 -12.80
N PRO A 198 10.57 2.59 -12.81
CA PRO A 198 10.55 3.91 -12.21
C PRO A 198 9.70 4.89 -13.01
N TYR A 199 9.23 5.93 -12.34
CA TYR A 199 8.57 7.06 -13.00
C TYR A 199 9.45 7.63 -14.10
N ARG A 200 8.84 7.96 -15.25
CA ARG A 200 9.58 8.50 -16.39
C ARG A 200 10.26 9.82 -16.05
N ILE A 201 11.52 9.91 -16.48
CA ILE A 201 12.27 11.17 -16.52
C ILE A 201 12.16 11.70 -17.95
N THR A 202 11.65 12.92 -18.11
CA THR A 202 11.44 13.54 -19.43
C THR A 202 12.74 13.54 -20.24
N GLY A 203 12.68 13.00 -21.45
CA GLY A 203 13.81 12.94 -22.37
C GLY A 203 14.87 11.87 -22.05
N ILE A 204 14.66 11.05 -20.99
CA ILE A 204 15.59 9.96 -20.64
C ILE A 204 14.85 8.64 -20.68
N GLU A 205 15.27 7.73 -21.54
CA GLU A 205 14.73 6.39 -21.59
C GLU A 205 15.35 5.51 -20.50
N PHE A 206 14.55 4.57 -19.95
CA PHE A 206 15.07 3.58 -19.03
C PHE A 206 16.07 2.66 -19.76
N PRO A 207 17.29 2.44 -19.23
CA PRO A 207 18.41 1.89 -19.99
C PRO A 207 18.44 0.35 -20.06
N ASP A 208 17.30 -0.31 -20.33
CA ASP A 208 17.14 -1.76 -20.37
C ASP A 208 17.33 -2.39 -21.78
N SER A 209 18.01 -1.70 -22.69
CA SER A 209 18.18 -2.15 -24.08
C SER A 209 18.94 -3.47 -24.20
N ILE A 210 19.88 -3.75 -23.30
CA ILE A 210 20.66 -5.01 -23.29
C ILE A 210 19.72 -6.18 -22.94
N SER A 211 18.93 -6.05 -21.90
CA SER A 211 17.96 -7.08 -21.50
C SER A 211 16.86 -7.26 -22.52
N TYR A 212 16.39 -6.17 -23.14
CA TYR A 212 15.44 -6.25 -24.25
C TYR A 212 16.01 -6.99 -25.45
N SER A 213 17.26 -6.69 -25.85
CA SER A 213 17.92 -7.42 -26.94
C SER A 213 18.04 -8.92 -26.67
N LYS A 214 18.28 -9.28 -25.39
CA LYS A 214 18.45 -10.69 -24.96
C LYS A 214 17.12 -11.43 -24.76
N TYR A 215 16.09 -10.76 -24.27
CA TYR A 215 14.86 -11.40 -23.79
C TYR A 215 13.56 -10.85 -24.42
N GLY A 216 13.65 -10.00 -25.43
CA GLY A 216 12.49 -9.36 -26.04
C GLY A 216 11.52 -10.31 -26.76
N ASN A 217 12.01 -11.48 -27.23
CA ASN A 217 11.22 -12.57 -27.80
C ASN A 217 10.25 -12.12 -28.91
N GLY A 218 10.63 -11.12 -29.70
CA GLY A 218 9.78 -10.57 -30.78
C GLY A 218 8.69 -9.59 -30.35
N LEU A 219 8.52 -9.33 -29.06
CA LEU A 219 7.65 -8.28 -28.56
C LEU A 219 8.25 -6.89 -28.84
N ASN A 220 7.40 -5.87 -29.05
CA ASN A 220 7.88 -4.51 -28.91
C ASN A 220 8.34 -4.22 -27.47
N LYS A 221 9.15 -3.18 -27.30
CA LYS A 221 9.80 -2.91 -26.01
C LYS A 221 8.83 -2.63 -24.87
N GLU A 222 7.71 -1.96 -25.14
CA GLU A 222 6.70 -1.62 -24.15
C GLU A 222 5.92 -2.86 -23.69
N ASP A 223 5.52 -3.73 -24.61
CA ASP A 223 4.85 -4.99 -24.28
C ASP A 223 5.80 -5.95 -23.56
N TRP A 224 7.08 -5.97 -23.93
CA TRP A 224 8.08 -6.74 -23.22
C TRP A 224 8.26 -6.23 -21.77
N ARG A 225 8.30 -4.93 -21.53
CA ARG A 225 8.35 -4.35 -20.19
C ARG A 225 7.13 -4.76 -19.36
N ARG A 226 5.92 -4.70 -19.94
CA ARG A 226 4.69 -5.19 -19.28
C ARG A 226 4.79 -6.67 -18.96
N SER A 227 5.26 -7.50 -19.88
CA SER A 227 5.41 -8.93 -19.64
C SER A 227 6.41 -9.25 -18.51
N ASN A 228 7.41 -8.40 -18.28
CA ASN A 228 8.32 -8.55 -17.15
C ASN A 228 7.61 -8.26 -15.81
N VAL A 229 6.78 -7.23 -15.76
CA VAL A 229 5.96 -6.91 -14.58
C VAL A 229 4.94 -8.01 -14.31
N ASP A 230 4.23 -8.47 -15.33
CA ASP A 230 3.30 -9.60 -15.19
C ASP A 230 4.00 -10.84 -14.65
N SER A 231 5.19 -11.14 -15.18
CA SER A 231 5.97 -12.33 -14.79
C SER A 231 6.33 -12.33 -13.31
N ILE A 232 6.82 -11.21 -12.78
CA ILE A 232 7.18 -11.13 -11.36
C ILE A 232 5.93 -11.15 -10.47
N ILE A 233 4.83 -10.49 -10.84
CA ILE A 233 3.59 -10.50 -10.06
C ILE A 233 3.02 -11.92 -9.97
N VAL A 234 2.98 -12.65 -11.08
CA VAL A 234 2.54 -14.07 -11.12
C VAL A 234 3.44 -14.94 -10.26
N LEU A 235 4.75 -14.78 -10.36
CA LEU A 235 5.72 -15.55 -9.59
C LEU A 235 5.55 -15.32 -8.09
N LEU A 236 5.45 -14.06 -7.66
CA LEU A 236 5.25 -13.68 -6.27
C LEU A 236 3.93 -14.21 -5.72
N GLY A 237 2.82 -14.01 -6.44
CA GLY A 237 1.51 -14.50 -6.02
C GLY A 237 1.50 -16.02 -5.80
N LYS A 238 2.08 -16.80 -6.73
CA LYS A 238 2.23 -18.25 -6.58
C LYS A 238 3.08 -18.62 -5.36
N THR A 239 4.19 -17.94 -5.16
CA THR A 239 5.10 -18.20 -4.03
C THR A 239 4.44 -17.90 -2.69
N ILE A 240 3.78 -16.75 -2.56
CA ILE A 240 3.06 -16.36 -1.34
C ILE A 240 1.99 -17.41 -1.00
N LYS A 241 1.12 -17.75 -1.96
CA LYS A 241 0.02 -18.69 -1.74
C LYS A 241 0.48 -20.13 -1.50
N ALA A 242 1.61 -20.54 -2.04
CA ALA A 242 2.18 -21.88 -1.79
C ALA A 242 2.72 -22.01 -0.35
N ILE A 243 3.08 -20.92 0.32
CA ILE A 243 3.62 -20.91 1.69
C ILE A 243 2.50 -20.65 2.69
N ASN A 244 1.73 -19.60 2.47
CA ASN A 244 0.62 -19.20 3.31
C ASN A 244 -0.58 -18.78 2.43
N PRO A 245 -1.58 -19.66 2.22
CA PRO A 245 -2.75 -19.35 1.41
C PRO A 245 -3.57 -18.16 1.91
N GLU A 246 -3.54 -17.87 3.22
CA GLU A 246 -4.27 -16.76 3.83
C GLU A 246 -3.53 -15.42 3.71
N CYS A 247 -2.20 -15.42 3.51
CA CYS A 247 -1.43 -14.20 3.32
C CYS A 247 -1.89 -13.46 2.07
N LYS A 248 -2.41 -12.27 2.23
CA LYS A 248 -2.92 -11.43 1.14
C LYS A 248 -1.76 -10.90 0.28
N PHE A 249 -2.01 -10.71 -1.00
CA PHE A 249 -1.06 -10.06 -1.90
C PHE A 249 -1.70 -8.84 -2.55
N GLY A 250 -1.14 -7.65 -2.30
CA GLY A 250 -1.68 -6.39 -2.79
C GLY A 250 -0.66 -5.49 -3.45
N ILE A 251 -1.15 -4.61 -4.32
CA ILE A 251 -0.34 -3.61 -5.02
C ILE A 251 -1.03 -2.25 -4.90
N SER A 252 -0.24 -1.20 -4.61
CA SER A 252 -0.70 0.19 -4.66
C SER A 252 -0.18 0.88 -5.93
N PRO A 253 -0.92 0.78 -7.05
CA PRO A 253 -0.53 1.37 -8.31
C PRO A 253 -0.74 2.88 -8.32
N PHE A 254 -0.11 3.58 -9.26
CA PHE A 254 -0.47 4.94 -9.61
C PHE A 254 -1.98 5.05 -9.89
N GLY A 255 -2.63 6.14 -9.48
CA GLY A 255 -4.10 6.24 -9.48
C GLY A 255 -4.78 6.17 -10.84
N VAL A 256 -4.06 6.36 -11.93
CA VAL A 256 -4.57 6.29 -13.30
C VAL A 256 -4.00 5.09 -14.03
N TRP A 257 -4.86 4.13 -14.38
CA TRP A 257 -4.42 2.99 -15.19
C TRP A 257 -4.02 3.43 -16.61
N ARG A 258 -4.94 4.09 -17.32
CA ARG A 258 -4.75 4.63 -18.67
C ARG A 258 -5.77 5.74 -18.94
N ASN A 259 -5.43 6.71 -19.76
CA ASN A 259 -6.38 7.75 -20.19
C ASN A 259 -7.33 7.19 -21.28
N ARG A 260 -8.59 7.62 -21.30
CA ARG A 260 -9.60 7.18 -22.26
C ARG A 260 -9.24 7.48 -23.72
N ASN A 261 -8.49 8.54 -23.97
CA ASN A 261 -8.03 8.86 -25.33
C ASN A 261 -6.95 7.91 -25.87
N LYS A 262 -6.39 7.05 -25.03
CA LYS A 262 -5.43 6.00 -25.40
C LYS A 262 -6.08 4.62 -25.44
N ASP A 263 -7.13 4.41 -24.66
CA ASP A 263 -7.84 3.14 -24.54
C ASP A 263 -9.29 3.39 -24.12
N PRO A 264 -10.30 2.79 -24.82
CA PRO A 264 -11.71 2.95 -24.46
C PRO A 264 -12.05 2.55 -23.02
N ASP A 265 -11.32 1.55 -22.44
CA ASP A 265 -11.45 1.12 -21.05
C ASP A 265 -10.77 2.10 -20.06
N GLY A 266 -10.02 3.08 -20.55
CA GLY A 266 -9.33 4.07 -19.72
C GLY A 266 -10.28 5.05 -19.02
N SER A 267 -9.78 5.69 -17.98
CA SER A 267 -10.50 6.75 -17.25
C SER A 267 -10.57 8.05 -18.06
N ASP A 268 -11.60 8.85 -17.82
CA ASP A 268 -11.74 10.18 -18.44
C ASP A 268 -10.80 11.20 -17.78
N THR A 269 -9.53 10.96 -17.99
CA THR A 269 -8.41 11.72 -17.43
C THR A 269 -7.47 12.19 -18.54
N LYS A 270 -6.56 13.13 -18.16
CA LYS A 270 -5.48 13.66 -19.00
C LYS A 270 -4.15 13.58 -18.25
N ALA A 271 -3.95 12.47 -17.53
CA ALA A 271 -2.74 12.25 -16.74
C ALA A 271 -1.51 12.20 -17.66
N GLY A 272 -0.44 12.87 -17.23
CA GLY A 272 0.84 12.85 -17.94
C GLY A 272 1.61 11.55 -17.77
N GLN A 273 1.19 10.73 -16.80
CA GLN A 273 1.77 9.43 -16.46
C GLN A 273 0.67 8.43 -16.09
N THR A 274 0.83 7.17 -16.46
CA THR A 274 -0.18 6.11 -16.24
C THR A 274 0.52 4.80 -15.88
N ASN A 275 -0.22 3.86 -15.29
CA ASN A 275 0.33 2.53 -14.98
C ASN A 275 0.74 1.78 -16.24
N TYR A 276 -0.15 1.73 -17.23
CA TYR A 276 -0.01 0.89 -18.41
C TYR A 276 1.08 1.41 -19.36
N ASP A 277 1.03 2.71 -19.69
CA ASP A 277 1.91 3.28 -20.74
C ASP A 277 3.29 3.70 -20.18
N ASP A 278 3.37 4.05 -18.89
CA ASP A 278 4.55 4.70 -18.33
C ASP A 278 5.28 3.86 -17.29
N LEU A 279 4.52 3.15 -16.45
CA LEU A 279 5.04 2.26 -15.41
C LEU A 279 5.01 0.79 -15.84
N TYR A 280 4.50 0.53 -17.04
CA TYR A 280 4.43 -0.80 -17.66
C TYR A 280 3.76 -1.87 -16.79
N ALA A 281 2.81 -1.46 -15.96
CA ALA A 281 2.05 -2.34 -15.08
C ALA A 281 0.59 -2.44 -15.55
N ASP A 282 0.18 -3.58 -16.11
CA ASP A 282 -1.23 -3.83 -16.44
C ASP A 282 -1.97 -4.38 -15.21
N ILE A 283 -2.30 -3.46 -14.30
CA ILE A 283 -3.00 -3.81 -13.06
C ILE A 283 -4.41 -4.37 -13.33
N LEU A 284 -5.07 -3.96 -14.40
CA LEU A 284 -6.37 -4.55 -14.76
C LEU A 284 -6.23 -6.03 -15.13
N LEU A 285 -5.19 -6.40 -15.85
CA LEU A 285 -4.90 -7.81 -16.14
C LEU A 285 -4.66 -8.59 -14.86
N CYS A 286 -3.89 -8.03 -13.92
CA CYS A 286 -3.63 -8.67 -12.62
C CYS A 286 -4.94 -8.94 -11.84
N LEU A 287 -5.87 -7.99 -11.83
CA LEU A 287 -7.18 -8.12 -11.20
C LEU A 287 -8.06 -9.16 -11.94
N LYS A 288 -8.18 -9.05 -13.26
CA LYS A 288 -8.95 -9.98 -14.13
C LYS A 288 -8.48 -11.44 -13.96
N LYS A 289 -7.18 -11.65 -13.84
CA LYS A 289 -6.58 -12.99 -13.67
C LYS A 289 -6.52 -13.46 -12.21
N GLY A 290 -6.83 -12.60 -11.25
CA GLY A 290 -6.76 -12.92 -9.84
C GLY A 290 -5.33 -13.19 -9.35
N TRP A 291 -4.33 -12.53 -9.93
CA TRP A 291 -2.94 -12.65 -9.51
C TRP A 291 -2.64 -11.91 -8.22
N ILE A 292 -3.47 -10.92 -7.88
CA ILE A 292 -3.44 -10.17 -6.64
C ILE A 292 -4.79 -10.25 -5.92
N ASP A 293 -4.78 -10.11 -4.62
CA ASP A 293 -5.98 -10.17 -3.77
C ASP A 293 -6.66 -8.81 -3.63
N TYR A 294 -5.87 -7.75 -3.62
CA TYR A 294 -6.38 -6.38 -3.56
C TYR A 294 -5.51 -5.39 -4.33
N VAL A 295 -6.15 -4.31 -4.73
CA VAL A 295 -5.51 -3.13 -5.31
C VAL A 295 -5.72 -1.93 -4.41
N ALA A 296 -4.70 -1.06 -4.29
CA ALA A 296 -4.76 0.16 -3.50
C ALA A 296 -4.35 1.39 -4.33
N PRO A 297 -5.16 1.82 -5.32
CA PRO A 297 -4.78 2.90 -6.21
C PRO A 297 -4.59 4.22 -5.46
N GLN A 298 -3.52 4.94 -5.79
CA GLN A 298 -3.09 6.17 -5.14
C GLN A 298 -3.85 7.38 -5.74
N LEU A 299 -5.04 7.70 -5.20
CA LEU A 299 -5.87 8.81 -5.65
C LEU A 299 -5.56 10.09 -4.85
N TYR A 300 -4.36 10.66 -5.06
CA TYR A 300 -3.86 11.79 -4.29
C TYR A 300 -4.23 13.15 -4.90
N TRP A 301 -5.35 13.24 -5.61
CA TRP A 301 -5.87 14.45 -6.23
C TRP A 301 -7.16 14.92 -5.57
N GLU A 302 -7.42 16.22 -5.68
CA GLU A 302 -8.64 16.84 -5.23
C GLU A 302 -9.81 16.62 -6.18
N PHE A 303 -11.01 16.93 -5.75
CA PHE A 303 -12.18 17.07 -6.62
C PHE A 303 -11.92 18.14 -7.68
N GLY A 304 -12.31 17.90 -8.93
CA GLY A 304 -12.14 18.82 -10.04
C GLY A 304 -10.70 19.03 -10.51
N HIS A 305 -9.74 18.16 -10.10
CA HIS A 305 -8.36 18.25 -10.58
C HIS A 305 -8.31 18.12 -12.11
N LYS A 306 -7.62 19.04 -12.80
CA LYS A 306 -7.66 19.17 -14.26
C LYS A 306 -7.24 17.92 -15.03
N ALA A 307 -6.27 17.18 -14.53
CA ALA A 307 -5.71 16.01 -15.22
C ALA A 307 -6.25 14.68 -14.69
N ALA A 308 -6.59 14.61 -13.40
CA ALA A 308 -6.99 13.37 -12.73
C ALA A 308 -7.99 13.69 -11.60
N PRO A 309 -9.24 14.06 -11.91
CA PRO A 309 -10.25 14.39 -10.90
C PRO A 309 -10.55 13.18 -10.01
N TYR A 310 -10.57 13.38 -8.68
CA TYR A 310 -10.85 12.30 -7.73
C TYR A 310 -12.17 11.57 -8.04
N GLU A 311 -13.23 12.34 -8.31
CA GLU A 311 -14.58 11.80 -8.58
C GLU A 311 -14.63 10.92 -9.82
N VAL A 312 -13.87 11.25 -10.84
CA VAL A 312 -13.77 10.45 -12.08
C VAL A 312 -13.03 9.13 -11.80
N LEU A 313 -11.95 9.21 -11.05
CA LEU A 313 -11.12 8.04 -10.75
C LEU A 313 -11.82 7.07 -9.81
N ILE A 314 -12.55 7.55 -8.79
CA ILE A 314 -13.26 6.66 -7.87
C ILE A 314 -14.37 5.89 -8.58
N ASP A 315 -15.08 6.52 -9.52
CA ASP A 315 -16.10 5.86 -10.35
C ASP A 315 -15.46 4.82 -11.26
N TRP A 316 -14.33 5.18 -11.87
CA TRP A 316 -13.62 4.27 -12.75
C TRP A 316 -13.11 3.04 -11.99
N TRP A 317 -12.46 3.20 -10.84
CA TRP A 317 -11.99 2.08 -10.02
C TRP A 317 -13.12 1.22 -9.49
N ASN A 318 -14.25 1.82 -9.08
CA ASN A 318 -15.43 1.06 -8.67
C ASN A 318 -15.92 0.07 -9.73
N ASN A 319 -15.77 0.42 -11.01
CA ASN A 319 -16.20 -0.40 -12.13
C ASN A 319 -15.14 -1.39 -12.64
N HIS A 320 -13.90 -1.33 -12.13
CA HIS A 320 -12.77 -2.12 -12.64
C HIS A 320 -12.07 -2.98 -11.57
N THR A 321 -12.79 -3.42 -10.54
CA THR A 321 -12.23 -4.25 -9.47
C THR A 321 -12.16 -5.74 -9.83
N TYR A 322 -12.97 -6.19 -10.77
CA TYR A 322 -13.07 -7.59 -11.21
C TYR A 322 -13.25 -8.59 -10.06
N GLY A 323 -14.01 -8.19 -9.03
CA GLY A 323 -14.29 -9.01 -7.85
C GLY A 323 -13.14 -9.12 -6.85
N ARG A 324 -12.05 -8.37 -7.03
CA ARG A 324 -10.98 -8.22 -6.04
C ARG A 324 -11.23 -7.00 -5.17
N HIS A 325 -10.66 -6.96 -3.96
CA HIS A 325 -10.81 -5.81 -3.10
C HIS A 325 -10.11 -4.58 -3.66
N CYS A 326 -10.75 -3.43 -3.52
CA CYS A 326 -10.19 -2.13 -3.88
C CYS A 326 -10.20 -1.22 -2.64
N TYR A 327 -9.01 -0.77 -2.21
CA TYR A 327 -8.81 0.15 -1.11
C TYR A 327 -8.24 1.45 -1.65
N ILE A 328 -8.96 2.55 -1.48
CA ILE A 328 -8.54 3.83 -2.07
C ILE A 328 -7.45 4.49 -1.24
N GLY A 329 -6.31 4.76 -1.88
CA GLY A 329 -5.24 5.55 -1.31
C GLY A 329 -5.57 7.04 -1.31
N LEU A 330 -5.56 7.68 -0.13
CA LEU A 330 -5.82 9.11 0.05
C LEU A 330 -4.58 9.84 0.54
N GLY A 331 -4.26 10.97 -0.10
CA GLY A 331 -3.07 11.77 0.18
C GLY A 331 -3.30 12.80 1.29
N ILE A 332 -3.34 12.38 2.56
CA ILE A 332 -3.54 13.29 3.70
C ILE A 332 -2.43 14.36 3.81
N TYR A 333 -1.24 14.11 3.29
CA TYR A 333 -0.13 15.07 3.23
C TYR A 333 -0.42 16.31 2.36
N ARG A 334 -1.44 16.23 1.52
CA ARG A 334 -1.88 17.35 0.67
C ARG A 334 -2.55 18.47 1.46
N ALA A 335 -3.06 18.18 2.66
CA ALA A 335 -3.78 19.15 3.47
C ALA A 335 -3.01 20.47 3.60
N GLY A 336 -3.66 21.58 3.26
CA GLY A 336 -3.10 22.92 3.35
C GLY A 336 -2.08 23.31 2.26
N THR A 337 -1.74 22.42 1.31
CA THR A 337 -0.68 22.67 0.32
C THR A 337 -1.07 23.65 -0.79
N ASN A 338 -2.33 23.71 -1.16
CA ASN A 338 -2.88 24.66 -2.14
C ASN A 338 -4.33 25.00 -1.80
N ASP A 339 -4.98 25.87 -2.58
CA ASP A 339 -6.33 26.35 -2.26
C ASP A 339 -7.38 25.24 -2.22
N ALA A 340 -7.31 24.25 -3.10
CA ALA A 340 -8.22 23.11 -3.08
C ALA A 340 -8.04 22.28 -1.79
N TRP A 341 -6.82 22.12 -1.30
CA TRP A 341 -6.50 21.33 -0.11
C TRP A 341 -6.54 22.11 1.20
N LYS A 342 -6.68 23.45 1.16
CA LYS A 342 -7.08 24.27 2.30
C LYS A 342 -8.56 24.09 2.65
N ASP A 343 -9.37 23.63 1.68
CA ASP A 343 -10.77 23.27 1.93
C ASP A 343 -10.84 22.09 2.90
N LYS A 344 -11.34 22.35 4.09
CA LYS A 344 -11.50 21.35 5.15
C LYS A 344 -12.46 20.21 4.77
N THR A 345 -13.28 20.42 3.75
CA THR A 345 -14.26 19.43 3.28
C THR A 345 -13.71 18.44 2.26
N GLN A 346 -12.49 18.63 1.74
CA GLN A 346 -11.92 17.74 0.73
C GLN A 346 -11.90 16.28 1.21
N LEU A 347 -11.21 15.96 2.29
CA LEU A 347 -11.15 14.58 2.80
C LEU A 347 -12.52 14.04 3.21
N PRO A 348 -13.35 14.77 3.98
CA PRO A 348 -14.74 14.36 4.26
C PRO A 348 -15.56 13.98 3.03
N ARG A 349 -15.51 14.80 1.98
CA ARG A 349 -16.22 14.52 0.72
C ARG A 349 -15.66 13.29 0.01
N GLN A 350 -14.33 13.11 -0.01
CA GLN A 350 -13.69 11.93 -0.58
C GLN A 350 -14.15 10.65 0.12
N ILE A 351 -14.15 10.64 1.47
CA ILE A 351 -14.63 9.48 2.26
C ILE A 351 -16.11 9.23 2.00
N THR A 352 -16.94 10.25 1.98
CA THR A 352 -18.37 10.10 1.73
C THR A 352 -18.64 9.50 0.35
N LEU A 353 -17.93 10.01 -0.70
CA LEU A 353 -18.10 9.51 -2.05
C LEU A 353 -17.63 8.06 -2.19
N LEU A 354 -16.46 7.71 -1.69
CA LEU A 354 -15.96 6.33 -1.80
C LEU A 354 -16.88 5.32 -1.10
N ARG A 355 -17.48 5.68 0.07
CA ARG A 355 -18.42 4.84 0.80
C ARG A 355 -19.75 4.63 0.07
N SER A 356 -20.07 5.47 -0.90
CA SER A 356 -21.25 5.28 -1.78
C SER A 356 -20.99 4.29 -2.91
N LYS A 357 -19.76 3.78 -3.06
CA LYS A 357 -19.35 2.89 -4.16
C LYS A 357 -19.38 1.43 -3.71
N ALA A 358 -20.14 0.61 -4.40
CA ALA A 358 -20.43 -0.77 -4.00
C ALA A 358 -19.19 -1.69 -3.99
N ASN A 359 -18.20 -1.43 -4.87
CA ASN A 359 -17.02 -2.27 -5.03
C ASN A 359 -15.76 -1.69 -4.38
N ILE A 360 -15.88 -0.58 -3.64
CA ILE A 360 -14.78 -0.01 -2.86
C ILE A 360 -14.86 -0.53 -1.43
N ASN A 361 -13.83 -1.23 -0.98
CA ASN A 361 -13.83 -1.97 0.27
C ASN A 361 -13.10 -1.27 1.41
N GLY A 362 -12.51 -0.09 1.17
CA GLY A 362 -11.81 0.63 2.23
C GLY A 362 -10.89 1.75 1.77
N ILE A 363 -10.12 2.24 2.73
CA ILE A 363 -9.32 3.45 2.64
C ILE A 363 -7.93 3.19 3.18
N ILE A 364 -6.91 3.77 2.55
CA ILE A 364 -5.54 3.80 3.07
C ILE A 364 -5.02 5.22 2.98
N PHE A 365 -4.45 5.75 4.07
CA PHE A 365 -3.92 7.12 4.11
C PHE A 365 -2.41 7.14 3.90
N PHE A 366 -1.92 8.00 3.02
CA PHE A 366 -0.50 8.30 2.89
C PHE A 366 -0.22 9.68 3.51
N SER A 367 0.54 9.76 4.60
CA SER A 367 1.09 8.71 5.42
C SER A 367 0.96 9.03 6.92
N SER A 368 1.41 8.14 7.80
CA SER A 368 1.28 8.24 9.25
C SER A 368 1.74 9.58 9.84
N LYS A 369 2.88 10.10 9.40
CA LYS A 369 3.45 11.38 9.85
C LYS A 369 2.46 12.55 9.74
N SER A 370 1.63 12.54 8.71
CA SER A 370 0.68 13.63 8.47
C SER A 370 -0.43 13.72 9.51
N PHE A 371 -0.71 12.65 10.24
CA PHE A 371 -1.70 12.66 11.33
C PHE A 371 -1.23 13.45 12.54
N ASN A 372 0.08 13.46 12.84
CA ASN A 372 0.65 14.14 14.01
C ASN A 372 0.38 15.65 14.02
N SER A 373 0.33 16.29 12.85
CA SER A 373 0.09 17.72 12.70
C SER A 373 -1.41 18.07 12.64
N ASN A 374 -2.29 17.06 12.62
CA ASN A 374 -3.75 17.22 12.51
C ASN A 374 -4.19 18.25 11.45
N PRO A 375 -3.72 18.13 10.19
CA PRO A 375 -3.92 19.14 9.17
C PRO A 375 -5.42 19.32 8.90
N ASN A 376 -5.87 20.58 8.82
CA ASN A 376 -7.29 20.94 8.67
C ASN A 376 -8.22 20.37 9.77
N GLY A 377 -7.70 19.83 10.88
CA GLY A 377 -8.47 19.11 11.90
C GLY A 377 -8.99 17.75 11.42
N TRP A 378 -8.40 17.16 10.40
CA TRP A 378 -8.90 15.91 9.81
C TRP A 378 -8.71 14.70 10.70
N ASN A 379 -7.65 14.65 11.52
CA ASN A 379 -7.47 13.59 12.49
C ASN A 379 -8.66 13.53 13.48
N ASP A 380 -9.01 14.69 14.06
CA ASP A 380 -10.16 14.78 14.97
C ASP A 380 -11.48 14.47 14.24
N SER A 381 -11.62 14.95 13.01
CA SER A 381 -12.82 14.70 12.19
C SER A 381 -12.99 13.22 11.87
N LEU A 382 -11.90 12.49 11.58
CA LEU A 382 -11.94 11.04 11.37
C LEU A 382 -12.43 10.31 12.63
N GLN A 383 -11.86 10.62 13.79
CA GLN A 383 -12.24 10.01 15.06
C GLN A 383 -13.69 10.30 15.43
N GLN A 384 -14.11 11.55 15.32
CA GLN A 384 -15.42 12.00 15.82
C GLN A 384 -16.58 11.70 14.87
N ASN A 385 -16.31 11.64 13.56
CA ASN A 385 -17.37 11.58 12.56
C ASN A 385 -17.34 10.32 11.68
N TYR A 386 -16.17 10.00 11.10
CA TYR A 386 -16.09 8.99 10.03
C TYR A 386 -15.68 7.61 10.54
N PHE A 387 -14.81 7.54 11.57
CA PHE A 387 -14.30 6.29 12.13
C PHE A 387 -14.68 6.11 13.61
N LYS A 388 -15.72 6.78 14.04
CA LYS A 388 -16.26 6.71 15.41
C LYS A 388 -16.58 5.28 15.87
N THR A 389 -17.08 4.45 14.97
CA THR A 389 -17.32 3.03 15.22
C THR A 389 -16.23 2.18 14.63
N GLN A 390 -15.84 1.11 15.32
CA GLN A 390 -14.90 0.14 14.75
C GLN A 390 -15.49 -0.52 13.50
N ALA A 391 -14.63 -0.81 12.53
CA ALA A 391 -14.98 -1.59 11.37
C ALA A 391 -14.22 -2.92 11.37
N LEU A 392 -14.88 -3.95 10.85
CA LEU A 392 -14.24 -5.23 10.58
C LEU A 392 -13.54 -5.17 9.22
N ILE A 393 -12.45 -5.92 9.08
CA ILE A 393 -11.78 -6.08 7.79
C ILE A 393 -12.68 -6.88 6.86
N PRO A 394 -12.93 -6.43 5.63
CA PRO A 394 -13.75 -7.16 4.68
C PRO A 394 -13.16 -8.55 4.39
N PRO A 395 -13.96 -9.64 4.50
CA PRO A 395 -13.47 -10.97 4.23
C PRO A 395 -13.22 -11.20 2.73
N MET A 396 -12.13 -11.87 2.41
CA MET A 396 -11.79 -12.25 1.04
C MET A 396 -12.20 -13.72 0.82
N SER A 397 -13.38 -13.94 0.25
CA SER A 397 -13.96 -15.29 0.10
C SER A 397 -13.17 -16.26 -0.77
N TRP A 398 -12.20 -15.75 -1.55
CA TRP A 398 -11.31 -16.57 -2.38
C TRP A 398 -10.02 -17.03 -1.66
N LEU A 399 -9.72 -16.50 -0.47
CA LEU A 399 -8.66 -17.00 0.40
C LEU A 399 -9.19 -18.22 1.18
N LYS A 400 -8.38 -19.24 1.29
CA LYS A 400 -8.75 -20.51 1.93
C LYS A 400 -7.95 -20.71 3.20
#